data_85126bc1e4afa94812e370c4270b8b4f
#
_entry.id   85126bc1e4afa94812e370c4270b8b4f
#
_cell.length_a   1.000
_cell.length_b   1.000
_cell.length_c   1.000
_cell.angle_alpha   90.00
_cell.angle_beta   90.00
_cell.angle_gamma   90.00
#
_symmetry.space_group_name_H-M   'P 1'
#
loop_
_entity.id
_entity.type
_entity.pdbx_description
1 polymer ?
#
loop_
_entity_poly.entity_id
_entity_poly.type
_entity_poly.pdbx_seq_one_letter_code
_entity_poly.pdbx_strand_id
1 'polypeptide(L)' 'KLVLTDNQAARITNGVRTTIAGTAEGQYVLCASDGEFLGIGTCVEERVKADKVFAKRTLEKQSIES' A
#
# COMPACT_ATOMS: atom_id res chain seq x y z
N LYS A 1 -6.91 -9.08 -0.15
CA LYS A 1 -7.06 -7.69 0.24
C LYS A 1 -6.42 -7.46 1.61
N LEU A 2 -5.55 -6.50 1.70
CA LEU A 2 -4.81 -6.21 2.91
C LEU A 2 -5.09 -4.78 3.34
N VAL A 3 -5.69 -4.63 4.53
CA VAL A 3 -6.01 -3.30 5.07
C VAL A 3 -4.86 -2.87 5.96
N LEU A 4 -4.31 -1.70 5.70
CA LEU A 4 -3.13 -1.20 6.38
C LEU A 4 -3.51 -0.11 7.37
N THR A 5 -2.73 -0.02 8.44
CA THR A 5 -2.85 1.14 9.33
C THR A 5 -2.26 2.35 8.63
N ASP A 6 -2.52 3.54 9.18
CA ASP A 6 -2.00 4.76 8.59
C ASP A 6 -0.48 4.74 8.48
N ASN A 7 0.20 4.25 9.51
CA ASN A 7 1.66 4.17 9.50
C ASN A 7 2.14 3.18 8.45
N GLN A 8 1.50 2.03 8.38
CA GLN A 8 1.87 1.02 7.38
C GLN A 8 1.65 1.54 5.97
N ALA A 9 0.52 2.20 5.75
CA ALA A 9 0.22 2.74 4.43
C ALA A 9 1.25 3.78 4.02
N ALA A 10 1.64 4.66 4.94
CA ALA A 10 2.63 5.68 4.64
C ALA A 10 3.97 5.05 4.26
N ARG A 11 4.40 4.03 4.99
CA ARG A 11 5.68 3.39 4.70
C ARG A 11 5.65 2.66 3.37
N ILE A 12 4.60 1.90 3.14
CA ILE A 12 4.52 1.08 1.94
C ILE A 12 4.39 1.95 0.70
N THR A 13 3.63 3.04 0.76
CA THR A 13 3.50 3.92 -0.39
C THR A 13 4.79 4.70 -0.65
N ASN A 14 5.66 4.81 0.34
CA ASN A 14 6.98 5.42 0.15
C ASN A 14 8.04 4.40 -0.27
N GLY A 15 7.65 3.17 -0.54
CA GLY A 15 8.58 2.16 -0.99
C GLY A 15 9.32 1.42 0.12
N VAL A 16 8.89 1.58 1.36
CA VAL A 16 9.51 0.93 2.50
C VAL A 16 8.80 -0.39 2.76
N ARG A 17 9.56 -1.48 2.87
CA ARG A 17 8.98 -2.77 3.23
C ARG A 17 8.52 -2.71 4.67
N THR A 18 7.35 -3.28 4.91
CA THR A 18 6.76 -3.25 6.24
C THR A 18 6.39 -4.66 6.66
N THR A 19 6.81 -5.03 7.86
CA THR A 19 6.51 -6.35 8.41
C THR A 19 5.11 -6.35 9.00
N ILE A 20 4.28 -7.28 8.55
CA ILE A 20 2.92 -7.43 9.07
C ILE A 20 2.78 -8.89 9.50
N ALA A 21 2.84 -9.11 10.80
CA ALA A 21 2.82 -10.46 11.35
C ALA A 21 1.53 -11.19 10.97
N GLY A 22 1.67 -12.46 10.67
CA GLY A 22 0.51 -13.29 10.36
C GLY A 22 0.05 -13.20 8.91
N THR A 23 0.75 -12.45 8.06
CA THR A 23 0.37 -12.31 6.66
C THR A 23 1.01 -13.43 5.84
N ALA A 24 0.21 -14.20 5.14
CA ALA A 24 0.72 -15.27 4.29
C ALA A 24 1.40 -14.69 3.05
N GLU A 25 2.33 -15.46 2.48
CA GLU A 25 3.00 -15.04 1.26
C GLU A 25 2.02 -14.98 0.10
N GLY A 26 2.23 -14.00 -0.78
CA GLY A 26 1.41 -13.85 -1.95
C GLY A 26 1.19 -12.40 -2.33
N GLN A 27 0.38 -12.20 -3.34
CA GLN A 27 0.01 -10.87 -3.79
C GLN A 27 -1.23 -10.38 -3.07
N TYR A 28 -1.27 -9.09 -2.80
CA TYR A 28 -2.39 -8.48 -2.09
C TYR A 28 -2.78 -7.17 -2.73
N VAL A 29 -4.07 -6.88 -2.66
CA VAL A 29 -4.58 -5.54 -2.92
C VAL A 29 -4.43 -4.76 -1.64
N LEU A 30 -3.73 -3.64 -1.71
CA LEU A 30 -3.41 -2.83 -0.53
C LEU A 30 -4.45 -1.73 -0.37
N CYS A 31 -4.98 -1.61 0.82
CA CYS A 31 -6.01 -0.62 1.13
C CYS A 31 -5.65 0.13 2.40
N ALA A 32 -6.06 1.39 2.46
CA ALA A 32 -5.89 2.19 3.66
C ALA A 32 -6.87 1.75 4.74
N SER A 33 -6.71 2.29 5.95
CA SER A 33 -7.55 1.90 7.08
C SER A 33 -9.03 2.20 6.84
N ASP A 34 -9.33 3.17 5.99
CA ASP A 34 -10.72 3.49 5.65
C ASP A 34 -11.24 2.67 4.45
N GLY A 35 -10.42 1.76 3.95
CA GLY A 35 -10.81 0.91 2.83
C GLY A 35 -10.42 1.46 1.47
N GLU A 36 -9.77 2.59 1.41
CA GLU A 36 -9.40 3.20 0.14
C GLU A 36 -8.29 2.39 -0.55
N PHE A 37 -8.47 2.14 -1.84
CA PHE A 37 -7.51 1.37 -2.61
C PHE A 37 -6.19 2.17 -2.76
N LEU A 38 -5.09 1.54 -2.43
CA LEU A 38 -3.78 2.18 -2.52
C LEU A 38 -2.93 1.61 -3.64
N GLY A 39 -3.03 0.32 -3.87
CA GLY A 39 -2.20 -0.31 -4.88
C GLY A 39 -2.13 -1.81 -4.71
N ILE A 40 -1.09 -2.40 -5.28
CA ILE A 40 -0.89 -3.83 -5.26
C ILE A 40 0.50 -4.10 -4.69
N GLY A 41 0.59 -5.09 -3.82
CA GLY A 41 1.86 -5.45 -3.23
C GLY A 41 2.04 -6.95 -3.10
N THR A 42 3.24 -7.33 -2.70
CA THR A 42 3.61 -8.72 -2.50
C THR A 42 4.16 -8.90 -1.10
N CYS A 43 3.76 -9.99 -0.46
CA CYS A 43 4.25 -10.34 0.87
C CYS A 43 5.18 -11.54 0.77
N VAL A 44 6.38 -11.41 1.32
CA VAL A 44 7.35 -12.50 1.43
C VAL A 44 7.89 -12.47 2.86
N GLU A 45 7.77 -13.58 3.57
CA GLU A 45 8.25 -13.70 4.95
C GLU A 45 7.67 -12.60 5.83
N GLU A 46 6.38 -12.36 5.68
CA GLU A 46 5.64 -11.36 6.45
C GLU A 46 6.08 -9.92 6.17
N ARG A 47 6.86 -9.70 5.14
CA ARG A 47 7.24 -8.36 4.72
C ARG A 47 6.49 -7.98 3.48
N VAL A 48 5.78 -6.88 3.55
CA VAL A 48 4.94 -6.41 2.45
C VAL A 48 5.64 -5.27 1.73
N LYS A 49 5.68 -5.38 0.41
CA LYS A 49 6.30 -4.39 -0.44
C LYS A 49 5.30 -4.02 -1.53
N ALA A 50 5.14 -2.74 -1.80
CA ALA A 50 4.25 -2.31 -2.87
C ALA A 50 4.92 -2.51 -4.22
N ASP A 51 4.20 -3.17 -5.13
CA ASP A 51 4.66 -3.30 -6.52
C ASP A 51 4.18 -2.12 -7.35
N LYS A 52 2.95 -1.67 -7.10
CA LYS A 52 2.39 -0.50 -7.74
C LYS A 52 1.56 0.27 -6.73
N VAL A 53 1.69 1.58 -6.75
CA VAL A 53 0.93 2.46 -5.86
C VAL A 53 0.09 3.40 -6.71
N PHE A 54 -1.20 3.44 -6.41
CA PHE A 54 -2.15 4.31 -7.09
C PHE A 54 -2.72 5.29 -6.09
N ALA A 55 -1.84 6.08 -5.47
CA ALA A 55 -2.25 6.97 -4.42
C ALA A 55 -3.15 8.07 -4.96
N LYS A 56 -4.25 8.26 -4.29
CA LYS A 56 -5.24 9.24 -4.73
C LYS A 56 -4.71 10.65 -4.75
N ARG A 57 -3.90 11.02 -3.78
CA ARG A 57 -3.38 12.38 -3.75
C ARG A 57 -2.42 12.66 -4.88
N THR A 58 -1.81 11.65 -5.46
CA THR A 58 -0.99 11.84 -6.63
C THR A 58 -1.85 12.28 -7.80
N LEU A 59 -3.02 11.69 -7.93
CA LEU A 59 -3.95 12.08 -8.98
C LEU A 59 -4.43 13.51 -8.80
N GLU A 60 -4.66 13.90 -7.57
CA GLU A 60 -5.10 15.26 -7.30
C GLU A 60 -4.04 16.26 -7.71
N LYS A 61 -2.78 15.94 -7.44
CA LYS A 61 -1.69 16.82 -7.85
C LYS A 61 -1.64 16.96 -9.35
N GLN A 62 -1.81 15.86 -10.04
CA GLN A 62 -1.81 15.90 -11.49
C GLN A 62 -2.92 16.77 -12.03
N SER A 63 -4.07 16.69 -11.42
CA SER A 63 -5.19 17.52 -11.84
C SER A 63 -4.87 18.98 -11.69
N ILE A 64 -4.21 19.33 -10.61
CA ILE A 64 -3.88 20.72 -10.36
C ILE A 64 -2.89 21.24 -11.39
N GLU A 65 -1.96 20.40 -11.78
CA GLU A 65 -0.96 20.79 -12.75
C GLU A 65 -1.55 20.97 -14.14
N SER A 66 -2.58 20.24 -14.41
CA SER A 66 -3.22 20.33 -15.71
C SER A 66 -4.02 21.59 -15.84
#